data_1f8c740c90b5e7b087893c8eb490d7bb
#
_entry.id   1f8c740c90b5e7b087893c8eb490d7bb
#
_cell.length_a   1.000
_cell.length_b   1.000
_cell.length_c   1.000
_cell.angle_alpha   90.00
_cell.angle_beta   90.00
_cell.angle_gamma   90.00
#
_symmetry.space_group_name_H-M   'P 1'
#
loop_
_entity.id
_entity.type
_entity.pdbx_description
1 polymer ?
#
loop_
_entity_poly.entity_id
_entity_poly.type
_entity_poly.pdbx_seq_one_letter_code
_entity_poly.pdbx_strand_id
1 'polypeptide(L)'
;MNYPFEHHFLVCTGARCNKEERGDERGEQIQEMLKDLNKERGRKATVRVCKVSCLDLCDHGPNMIHYPSGEVYSHLDRESAKRAYGGETGDGPVADDKKLPAPELAQSRAAKSQKP
;
A
#
# COMPACT_ATOMS: atom_id res chain seq x y z
N MET A 1 14.31 -2.13 21.74
CA MET A 1 13.81 -0.83 21.26
C MET A 1 12.51 -1.04 20.49
N ASN A 2 11.53 -0.22 20.73
CA ASN A 2 10.29 -0.27 19.97
C ASN A 2 10.43 0.56 18.70
N TYR A 3 9.74 0.12 17.63
CA TYR A 3 9.70 0.84 16.37
C TYR A 3 9.08 2.23 16.62
N PRO A 4 9.77 3.33 16.25
CA PRO A 4 9.36 4.68 16.69
C PRO A 4 8.23 5.31 15.90
N PHE A 5 7.83 4.72 14.78
CA PHE A 5 6.81 5.32 13.91
C PHE A 5 5.40 4.84 14.29
N GLU A 6 4.44 5.75 14.31
CA GLU A 6 3.04 5.44 14.59
C GLU A 6 2.34 4.78 13.41
N HIS A 7 2.74 5.17 12.19
CA HIS A 7 2.20 4.60 10.95
C HIS A 7 3.32 4.21 10.01
N HIS A 8 3.16 3.07 9.36
CA HIS A 8 4.13 2.58 8.41
C HIS A 8 3.38 2.09 7.16
N PHE A 9 3.69 2.69 6.02
CA PHE A 9 3.11 2.34 4.72
C PHE A 9 4.19 1.65 3.89
N LEU A 10 3.86 0.46 3.39
CA LEU A 10 4.75 -0.34 2.55
C LEU A 10 4.12 -0.45 1.17
N VAL A 11 4.75 0.18 0.18
CA VAL A 11 4.24 0.21 -1.20
C VAL A 11 5.03 -0.77 -2.06
N CYS A 12 4.32 -1.69 -2.73
CA CYS A 12 4.95 -2.67 -3.60
C CYS A 12 5.47 -2.00 -4.88
N THR A 13 6.76 -2.23 -5.19
CA THR A 13 7.39 -1.73 -6.41
C THR A 13 7.81 -2.85 -7.35
N GLY A 14 7.40 -4.08 -7.07
CA GLY A 14 7.73 -5.24 -7.90
C GLY A 14 7.11 -5.16 -9.30
N ALA A 15 7.79 -5.76 -10.28
CA ALA A 15 7.36 -5.70 -11.68
C ALA A 15 5.98 -6.31 -11.92
N ARG A 16 5.64 -7.39 -11.19
CA ARG A 16 4.35 -8.06 -11.34
C ARG A 16 3.18 -7.21 -10.87
N CYS A 17 3.35 -6.48 -9.77
CA CYS A 17 2.33 -5.58 -9.24
C CYS A 17 2.12 -4.36 -10.13
N ASN A 18 3.12 -4.01 -10.93
CA ASN A 18 3.19 -2.75 -11.65
C ASN A 18 3.24 -2.94 -13.16
N LYS A 19 2.62 -4.00 -13.67
CA LYS A 19 2.48 -4.24 -15.10
C LYS A 19 1.57 -3.19 -15.73
N GLU A 20 1.74 -2.97 -17.03
CA GLU A 20 0.90 -2.04 -17.79
C GLU A 20 -0.60 -2.35 -17.65
N GLU A 21 -0.97 -3.61 -17.57
CA GLU A 21 -2.36 -4.03 -17.38
C GLU A 21 -2.95 -3.58 -16.06
N ARG A 22 -2.11 -3.14 -15.12
CA ARG A 22 -2.54 -2.64 -13.81
C ARG A 22 -2.88 -1.15 -13.81
N GLY A 23 -2.72 -0.48 -14.95
CA GLY A 23 -2.98 0.94 -15.11
C GLY A 23 -1.73 1.74 -15.42
N ASP A 24 -1.88 3.05 -15.52
CA ASP A 24 -0.81 3.96 -15.93
C ASP A 24 0.13 4.34 -14.79
N GLU A 25 -0.27 4.12 -13.54
CA GLU A 25 0.51 4.53 -12.38
C GLU A 25 1.20 3.33 -11.74
N ARG A 26 2.47 3.53 -11.39
CA ARG A 26 3.32 2.49 -10.82
C ARG A 26 3.52 2.69 -9.31
N GLY A 27 3.85 1.61 -8.61
CA GLY A 27 4.13 1.66 -7.18
C GLY A 27 5.21 2.66 -6.81
N GLU A 28 6.25 2.78 -7.63
CA GLU A 28 7.31 3.76 -7.39
C GLU A 28 6.79 5.19 -7.41
N GLN A 29 5.92 5.52 -8.35
CA GLN A 29 5.30 6.85 -8.44
C GLN A 29 4.41 7.11 -7.23
N ILE A 30 3.65 6.11 -6.82
CA ILE A 30 2.79 6.17 -5.65
C ILE A 30 3.63 6.41 -4.39
N GLN A 31 4.69 5.64 -4.22
CA GLN A 31 5.58 5.76 -3.06
C GLN A 31 6.24 7.14 -2.99
N GLU A 32 6.75 7.64 -4.11
CA GLU A 32 7.36 8.97 -4.16
C GLU A 32 6.36 10.07 -3.82
N MET A 33 5.16 9.99 -4.37
CA MET A 33 4.10 10.95 -4.09
C MET A 33 3.73 10.95 -2.60
N LEU A 34 3.57 9.77 -1.99
CA LEU A 34 3.25 9.66 -0.57
C LEU A 34 4.39 10.15 0.31
N LYS A 35 5.63 9.90 -0.09
CA LYS A 35 6.80 10.37 0.63
C LYS A 35 6.85 11.90 0.64
N ASP A 36 6.61 12.52 -0.51
CA ASP A 36 6.56 13.97 -0.63
C ASP A 36 5.40 14.57 0.18
N LEU A 37 4.23 13.95 0.12
CA LEU A 37 3.06 14.35 0.89
C LEU A 37 3.33 14.28 2.39
N ASN A 38 3.98 13.21 2.83
CA ASN A 38 4.36 13.00 4.23
C ASN A 38 5.28 14.10 4.72
N LYS A 39 6.26 14.47 3.91
CA LYS A 39 7.19 15.56 4.22
C LYS A 39 6.45 16.90 4.28
N GLU A 40 5.59 17.16 3.29
CA GLU A 40 4.80 18.39 3.20
C GLU A 40 3.91 18.57 4.43
N ARG A 41 3.32 17.49 4.93
CA ARG A 41 2.47 17.51 6.12
C ARG A 41 3.24 17.49 7.44
N GLY A 42 4.57 17.46 7.39
CA GLY A 42 5.41 17.51 8.58
C GLY A 42 5.38 16.26 9.44
N ARG A 43 5.13 15.09 8.86
CA ARG A 43 4.94 13.84 9.60
C ARG A 43 6.11 12.87 9.52
N LYS A 44 7.27 13.32 9.09
CA LYS A 44 8.45 12.44 8.93
C LYS A 44 8.86 11.74 10.22
N ALA A 45 8.58 12.35 11.37
CA ALA A 45 8.95 11.78 12.66
C ALA A 45 8.02 10.66 13.13
N THR A 46 6.78 10.62 12.64
CA THR A 46 5.76 9.69 13.13
C THR A 46 5.22 8.74 12.07
N VAL A 47 5.41 9.06 10.79
CA VAL A 47 4.90 8.26 9.67
C VAL A 47 6.04 7.93 8.72
N ARG A 48 6.19 6.65 8.40
CA ARG A 48 7.19 6.15 7.48
C ARG A 48 6.53 5.61 6.22
N VAL A 49 7.00 6.05 5.05
CA VAL A 49 6.55 5.54 3.75
C VAL A 49 7.74 4.85 3.10
N CYS A 50 7.64 3.54 2.92
CA CYS A 50 8.70 2.73 2.34
C CYS A 50 8.23 2.04 1.07
N LYS A 51 9.19 1.70 0.22
CA LYS A 51 8.92 0.80 -0.90
C LYS A 51 9.45 -0.59 -0.56
N VAL A 52 8.76 -1.61 -1.05
CA VAL A 52 9.18 -3.00 -0.92
C VAL A 52 9.16 -3.64 -2.29
N SER A 53 9.99 -4.66 -2.51
CA SER A 53 10.09 -5.30 -3.81
C SER A 53 8.90 -6.17 -4.16
N CYS A 54 8.25 -6.79 -3.16
CA CYS A 54 7.08 -7.63 -3.38
C CYS A 54 6.32 -7.85 -2.07
N LEU A 55 4.98 -7.76 -2.13
CA LEU A 55 4.10 -8.10 -1.01
C LEU A 55 3.40 -9.44 -1.22
N ASP A 56 3.79 -10.17 -2.27
CA ASP A 56 3.22 -11.47 -2.62
C ASP A 56 1.72 -11.41 -2.95
N LEU A 57 1.25 -10.25 -3.40
CA LEU A 57 -0.14 -10.00 -3.81
C LEU A 57 -0.17 -9.40 -5.21
N CYS A 58 0.65 -9.96 -6.12
CA CYS A 58 0.90 -9.39 -7.44
C CYS A 58 -0.36 -9.26 -8.31
N ASP A 59 -1.34 -10.14 -8.11
CA ASP A 59 -2.59 -10.12 -8.89
C ASP A 59 -3.50 -8.95 -8.55
N HIS A 60 -3.21 -8.24 -7.47
CA HIS A 60 -4.03 -7.14 -6.95
C HIS A 60 -3.32 -5.78 -6.99
N GLY A 61 -2.16 -5.71 -7.66
CA GLY A 61 -1.34 -4.49 -7.68
C GLY A 61 -1.95 -3.33 -8.46
N PRO A 62 -1.44 -2.11 -8.22
CA PRO A 62 -0.45 -1.79 -7.20
C PRO A 62 -0.98 -1.91 -5.77
N ASN A 63 -0.16 -2.44 -4.87
CA ASN A 63 -0.57 -2.74 -3.50
C ASN A 63 0.19 -1.89 -2.48
N MET A 64 -0.47 -1.65 -1.34
CA MET A 64 0.14 -1.01 -0.18
C MET A 64 -0.41 -1.65 1.09
N ILE A 65 0.46 -1.87 2.07
CA ILE A 65 0.04 -2.31 3.40
C ILE A 65 0.30 -1.18 4.39
N HIS A 66 -0.65 -0.97 5.30
CA HIS A 66 -0.51 -0.04 6.41
C HIS A 66 -0.39 -0.79 7.72
N TYR A 67 0.56 -0.39 8.55
CA TYR A 67 0.68 -0.83 9.94
C TYR A 67 0.55 0.38 10.85
N PRO A 68 -0.05 0.27 12.05
CA PRO A 68 -0.38 -0.98 12.74
C PRO A 68 -1.70 -1.65 12.35
N SER A 69 -2.50 -1.06 11.46
CA SER A 69 -3.82 -1.64 11.12
C SER A 69 -3.72 -3.00 10.42
N GLY A 70 -2.66 -3.21 9.64
CA GLY A 70 -2.53 -4.42 8.82
C GLY A 70 -3.41 -4.40 7.58
N GLU A 71 -4.07 -3.28 7.26
CA GLU A 71 -4.93 -3.19 6.09
C GLU A 71 -4.13 -3.23 4.80
N VAL A 72 -4.63 -3.99 3.83
CA VAL A 72 -4.06 -4.09 2.49
C VAL A 72 -4.93 -3.28 1.54
N TYR A 73 -4.32 -2.32 0.86
CA TYR A 73 -4.96 -1.52 -0.18
C TYR A 73 -4.46 -2.02 -1.53
N SER A 74 -5.37 -2.22 -2.48
CA SER A 74 -5.05 -2.81 -3.78
C SER A 74 -5.60 -1.97 -4.93
N HIS A 75 -5.16 -2.28 -6.15
CA HIS A 75 -5.56 -1.57 -7.37
C HIS A 75 -5.43 -0.06 -7.22
N LEU A 76 -4.31 0.37 -6.65
CA LEU A 76 -4.09 1.77 -6.29
C LEU A 76 -3.64 2.61 -7.49
N ASP A 77 -4.01 3.89 -7.43
CA ASP A 77 -3.41 4.97 -8.19
C ASP A 77 -2.97 6.06 -7.19
N ARG A 78 -2.43 7.16 -7.68
CA ARG A 78 -1.94 8.21 -6.78
C ARG A 78 -3.06 8.82 -5.94
N GLU A 79 -4.23 9.02 -6.53
CA GLU A 79 -5.38 9.58 -5.83
C GLU A 79 -5.86 8.66 -4.70
N SER A 80 -6.09 7.38 -5.01
CA SER A 80 -6.59 6.43 -4.02
C SER A 80 -5.56 6.17 -2.92
N ALA A 81 -4.27 6.15 -3.27
CA ALA A 81 -3.20 6.02 -2.28
C ALA A 81 -3.17 7.23 -1.33
N LYS A 82 -3.39 8.42 -1.86
CA LYS A 82 -3.48 9.64 -1.04
C LYS A 82 -4.66 9.56 -0.08
N ARG A 83 -5.82 9.06 -0.55
CA ARG A 83 -6.99 8.85 0.30
C ARG A 83 -6.71 7.83 1.41
N ALA A 84 -6.05 6.73 1.06
CA ALA A 84 -5.69 5.70 2.04
C ALA A 84 -4.74 6.25 3.11
N TYR A 85 -3.73 6.99 2.68
CA TYR A 85 -2.79 7.65 3.59
C TYR A 85 -3.53 8.62 4.53
N GLY A 86 -4.38 9.47 3.97
CA GLY A 86 -5.13 10.45 4.76
C GLY A 86 -6.08 9.78 5.74
N GLY A 87 -6.78 8.76 5.32
CA GLY A 87 -7.70 8.02 6.19
C GLY A 87 -7.00 7.35 7.36
N GLU A 88 -5.87 6.71 7.12
CA GLU A 88 -5.11 6.03 8.17
C GLU A 88 -4.43 7.01 9.13
N THR A 89 -4.05 8.19 8.65
CA THR A 89 -3.41 9.21 9.49
C THR A 89 -4.39 10.22 10.09
N GLY A 90 -5.69 10.06 9.85
CA GLY A 90 -6.72 10.88 10.46
C GLY A 90 -7.07 12.16 9.72
N ASP A 91 -6.64 12.33 8.48
CA ASP A 91 -6.88 13.55 7.70
C ASP A 91 -8.18 13.51 6.87
N GLY A 92 -8.87 12.36 6.85
CA GLY A 92 -10.08 12.22 6.06
C GLY A 92 -10.67 10.82 6.18
N PRO A 93 -11.70 10.50 5.38
CA PRO A 93 -12.31 9.17 5.40
C PRO A 93 -11.35 8.11 4.85
N VAL A 94 -11.42 6.92 5.41
CA VAL A 94 -10.60 5.78 4.97
C VAL A 94 -11.06 5.34 3.58
N ALA A 95 -10.11 4.94 2.74
CA ALA A 95 -10.39 4.46 1.37
C ALA A 95 -10.85 2.99 1.39
N ASP A 96 -12.04 2.74 1.93
CA ASP A 96 -12.59 1.38 2.10
C ASP A 96 -12.78 0.66 0.76
N ASP A 97 -13.05 1.41 -0.31
CA ASP A 97 -13.24 0.86 -1.66
C ASP A 97 -11.95 0.23 -2.22
N LYS A 98 -10.80 0.52 -1.64
CA LYS A 98 -9.51 -0.03 -2.08
C LYS A 98 -8.97 -1.11 -1.15
N LYS A 99 -9.60 -1.36 -0.01
CA LYS A 99 -9.17 -2.43 0.88
C LYS A 99 -9.43 -3.79 0.23
N LEU A 100 -8.41 -4.65 0.29
CA LEU A 100 -8.53 -6.00 -0.26
C LEU A 100 -9.36 -6.86 0.71
N PRO A 101 -10.51 -7.41 0.28
CA PRO A 101 -11.33 -8.25 1.15
C PRO A 101 -10.59 -9.51 1.59
N ALA A 102 -10.82 -9.92 2.83
CA ALA A 102 -10.19 -11.11 3.40
C ALA A 102 -10.39 -12.38 2.56
N PRO A 103 -11.57 -12.65 1.97
CA PRO A 103 -11.74 -13.82 1.10
C PRO A 103 -10.84 -13.82 -0.13
N GLU A 104 -10.65 -12.68 -0.78
CA GLU A 104 -9.75 -12.57 -1.95
C GLU A 104 -8.30 -12.78 -1.53
N LEU A 105 -7.90 -12.23 -0.40
CA LEU A 105 -6.55 -12.43 0.14
C LEU A 105 -6.30 -13.89 0.45
N ALA A 106 -7.24 -14.56 1.10
CA ALA A 106 -7.16 -15.97 1.43
C ALA A 106 -7.05 -16.84 0.18
N GLN A 107 -7.82 -16.54 -0.87
CA GLN A 107 -7.75 -17.25 -2.14
C GLN A 107 -6.40 -17.08 -2.82
N SER A 108 -5.85 -15.88 -2.83
CA SER A 108 -4.53 -15.60 -3.40
C SER A 108 -3.45 -16.42 -2.69
N ARG A 109 -3.49 -16.47 -1.36
CA ARG A 109 -2.53 -17.22 -0.56
C ARG A 109 -2.67 -18.73 -0.78
N ALA A 110 -3.90 -19.22 -0.82
CA ALA A 110 -4.18 -20.65 -1.05
C ALA A 110 -3.66 -21.08 -2.42
N ALA A 111 -3.89 -20.28 -3.46
CA ALA A 111 -3.39 -20.57 -4.81
C ALA A 111 -1.86 -20.67 -4.84
N LYS A 112 -1.17 -19.77 -4.15
CA LYS A 112 0.29 -19.80 -4.06
C LYS A 112 0.80 -21.01 -3.28
N SER A 113 0.10 -21.39 -2.22
CA SER A 113 0.47 -22.54 -1.40
C SER A 113 0.37 -23.86 -2.15
N GLN A 114 -0.45 -23.94 -3.20
CA GLN A 114 -0.65 -25.15 -4.01
C GLN A 114 0.39 -25.31 -5.10
N LYS A 115 1.19 -24.30 -5.36
CA LYS A 115 2.25 -24.38 -6.38
C LYS A 115 3.41 -25.24 -5.85
N PRO A 116 3.89 -26.19 -6.66
CA PRO A 116 5.06 -26.99 -6.25
C PRO A 116 6.34 -26.18 -6.17
#